data_e5dcd0911963e7cb21d051c1f1488647
#
_entry.id   e5dcd0911963e7cb21d051c1f1488647
#
_cell.length_a   1.000
_cell.length_b   1.000
_cell.length_c   1.000
_cell.angle_alpha   90.00
_cell.angle_beta   90.00
_cell.angle_gamma   90.00
#
_symmetry.space_group_name_H-M   'P 1'
#
loop_
_entity.id
_entity.type
_entity.pdbx_description
1 polymer ?
#
loop_
_entity_poly.entity_id
_entity_poly.type
_entity_poly.pdbx_seq_one_letter_code
_entity_poly.pdbx_strand_id
1 'polypeptide(L)'
;FSAMTGLPQSKVRFYEKHGLVLSDRQENGYRVFTPEDAFRSNAFRTLLQYGCSIDEAVAMRDEKQGTEDFERSLLRQQEKLRREADLIAYRLRRLDSTLGAIKSEPGSGFELVDAADQVYINSSHGRDFRVSLENERTISQYYDLLSITSCARIIKKDDLLDNRPVVDPDYVMTMPEHESYRLDEQAQAQVK
;
A
#
# COMPACT_ATOMS: atom_id res chain seq x y z
N PHE A 1 -1.44 34.57 -15.00
CA PHE A 1 -1.86 33.30 -14.38
C PHE A 1 -0.70 32.63 -13.64
N SER A 2 0.43 32.38 -14.32
CA SER A 2 1.60 31.73 -13.70
C SER A 2 2.09 32.45 -12.43
N ALA A 3 2.10 33.78 -12.40
CA ALA A 3 2.48 34.55 -11.23
C ALA A 3 1.51 34.37 -10.04
N MET A 4 0.20 34.21 -10.30
CA MET A 4 -0.81 33.99 -9.27
C MET A 4 -0.80 32.57 -8.70
N THR A 5 -0.47 31.59 -9.54
CA THR A 5 -0.57 30.17 -9.17
C THR A 5 0.79 29.56 -8.80
N GLY A 6 1.90 30.24 -9.09
CA GLY A 6 3.25 29.70 -8.96
C GLY A 6 3.55 28.55 -9.96
N LEU A 7 2.71 28.33 -10.95
CA LEU A 7 2.88 27.27 -11.94
C LEU A 7 3.73 27.75 -13.10
N PRO A 8 4.77 27.01 -13.54
CA PRO A 8 5.45 27.30 -14.78
C PRO A 8 4.52 27.09 -15.97
N GLN A 9 4.73 27.82 -17.06
CA GLN A 9 3.86 27.77 -18.25
C GLN A 9 3.69 26.37 -18.83
N SER A 10 4.73 25.53 -18.77
CA SER A 10 4.66 24.13 -19.21
C SER A 10 3.63 23.34 -18.42
N LYS A 11 3.58 23.56 -17.11
CA LYS A 11 2.64 22.87 -16.21
C LYS A 11 1.21 23.40 -16.36
N VAL A 12 1.03 24.70 -16.64
CA VAL A 12 -0.27 25.27 -16.99
C VAL A 12 -0.83 24.61 -18.26
N ARG A 13 0.00 24.48 -19.32
CA ARG A 13 -0.40 23.80 -20.57
C ARG A 13 -0.73 22.32 -20.35
N PHE A 14 0.03 21.66 -19.49
CA PHE A 14 -0.23 20.26 -19.14
C PHE A 14 -1.58 20.14 -18.42
N TYR A 15 -1.85 20.95 -17.42
CA TYR A 15 -3.13 20.94 -16.69
C TYR A 15 -4.32 21.33 -17.56
N GLU A 16 -4.13 22.29 -18.48
CA GLU A 16 -5.16 22.64 -19.47
C GLU A 16 -5.50 21.45 -20.38
N LYS A 17 -4.47 20.75 -20.89
CA LYS A 17 -4.65 19.54 -21.72
C LYS A 17 -5.45 18.44 -21.01
N HIS A 18 -5.28 18.32 -19.70
CA HIS A 18 -5.98 17.33 -18.86
C HIS A 18 -7.25 17.86 -18.22
N GLY A 19 -7.70 19.07 -18.58
CA GLY A 19 -8.96 19.63 -18.11
C GLY A 19 -8.96 20.14 -16.67
N LEU A 20 -7.81 20.21 -15.99
CA LEU A 20 -7.68 20.76 -14.64
C LEU A 20 -7.71 22.28 -14.62
N VAL A 21 -7.27 22.91 -15.69
CA VAL A 21 -7.29 24.37 -15.90
C VAL A 21 -8.11 24.64 -17.14
N LEU A 22 -9.03 25.56 -17.05
CA LEU A 22 -9.80 26.05 -18.19
C LEU A 22 -9.24 27.42 -18.58
N SER A 23 -9.18 27.69 -19.86
CA SER A 23 -8.83 29.00 -20.39
C SER A 23 -9.75 29.36 -21.54
N ASP A 24 -10.17 30.59 -21.58
CA ASP A 24 -10.78 31.15 -22.77
C ASP A 24 -9.72 31.55 -23.80
N ARG A 25 -10.12 31.74 -25.05
CA ARG A 25 -9.24 32.22 -26.09
C ARG A 25 -9.80 33.54 -26.67
N GLN A 26 -8.91 34.49 -26.81
CA GLN A 26 -9.21 35.69 -27.59
C GLN A 26 -9.25 35.36 -29.09
N GLU A 27 -9.80 36.29 -29.91
CA GLU A 27 -9.84 36.17 -31.35
C GLU A 27 -8.45 35.95 -31.99
N ASN A 28 -7.40 36.48 -31.36
CA ASN A 28 -6.00 36.29 -31.74
C ASN A 28 -5.37 34.97 -31.31
N GLY A 29 -6.17 34.07 -30.67
CA GLY A 29 -5.75 32.76 -30.22
C GLY A 29 -4.98 32.71 -28.89
N TYR A 30 -4.74 33.86 -28.22
CA TYR A 30 -4.08 33.89 -26.92
C TYR A 30 -5.04 33.43 -25.81
N ARG A 31 -4.44 32.73 -24.83
CA ARG A 31 -5.17 32.26 -23.63
C ARG A 31 -5.49 33.42 -22.68
N VAL A 32 -6.70 33.45 -22.21
CA VAL A 32 -7.14 34.39 -21.17
C VAL A 32 -7.52 33.57 -19.94
N PHE A 33 -7.01 34.01 -18.81
CA PHE A 33 -7.30 33.42 -17.52
C PHE A 33 -7.86 34.50 -16.58
N THR A 34 -8.86 34.13 -15.83
CA THR A 34 -9.44 34.98 -14.78
C THR A 34 -8.79 34.67 -13.41
N PRO A 35 -8.91 35.55 -12.42
CA PRO A 35 -8.54 35.21 -11.04
C PRO A 35 -9.27 33.98 -10.52
N GLU A 36 -10.52 33.78 -10.92
CA GLU A 36 -11.33 32.61 -10.55
C GLU A 36 -10.72 31.30 -11.09
N ASP A 37 -10.18 31.28 -12.30
CA ASP A 37 -9.47 30.14 -12.85
C ASP A 37 -8.22 29.80 -12.03
N ALA A 38 -7.54 30.80 -11.49
CA ALA A 38 -6.40 30.60 -10.59
C ALA A 38 -6.84 29.97 -9.26
N PHE A 39 -7.94 30.42 -8.66
CA PHE A 39 -8.48 29.81 -7.44
C PHE A 39 -8.93 28.37 -7.70
N ARG A 40 -9.66 28.11 -8.76
CA ARG A 40 -10.05 26.76 -9.17
C ARG A 40 -8.83 25.85 -9.37
N SER A 41 -7.81 26.35 -10.06
CA SER A 41 -6.54 25.60 -10.24
C SER A 41 -5.90 25.24 -8.91
N ASN A 42 -5.91 26.11 -7.91
CA ASN A 42 -5.37 25.83 -6.60
C ASN A 42 -6.19 24.76 -5.85
N ALA A 43 -7.53 24.79 -5.94
CA ALA A 43 -8.38 23.76 -5.37
C ALA A 43 -8.05 22.37 -5.94
N PHE A 44 -7.86 22.26 -7.28
CA PHE A 44 -7.43 20.99 -7.88
C PHE A 44 -6.05 20.53 -7.42
N ARG A 45 -5.10 21.46 -7.28
CA ARG A 45 -3.78 21.13 -6.74
C ARG A 45 -3.85 20.56 -5.33
N THR A 46 -4.78 21.03 -4.52
CA THR A 46 -5.03 20.46 -3.19
C THR A 46 -5.47 19.00 -3.30
N LEU A 47 -6.38 18.66 -4.21
CA LEU A 47 -6.77 17.26 -4.45
C LEU A 47 -5.58 16.38 -4.89
N LEU A 48 -4.73 16.89 -5.79
CA LEU A 48 -3.52 16.19 -6.19
C LEU A 48 -2.53 16.01 -5.02
N GLN A 49 -2.43 16.98 -4.11
CA GLN A 49 -1.63 16.86 -2.90
C GLN A 49 -2.19 15.83 -1.91
N TYR A 50 -3.50 15.62 -1.91
CA TYR A 50 -4.12 14.52 -1.18
C TYR A 50 -3.90 13.15 -1.84
N GLY A 51 -3.17 13.10 -2.96
CA GLY A 51 -2.85 11.87 -3.66
C GLY A 51 -3.92 11.40 -4.64
N CYS A 52 -4.92 12.25 -4.96
CA CYS A 52 -5.83 11.96 -6.05
C CYS A 52 -5.08 12.00 -7.39
N SER A 53 -5.41 11.11 -8.29
CA SER A 53 -4.96 11.18 -9.68
C SER A 53 -5.58 12.39 -10.40
N ILE A 54 -5.01 12.75 -11.55
CA ILE A 54 -5.57 13.83 -12.38
C ILE A 54 -7.02 13.52 -12.80
N ASP A 55 -7.28 12.27 -13.19
CA ASP A 55 -8.61 11.86 -13.65
C ASP A 55 -9.63 11.89 -12.50
N GLU A 56 -9.24 11.47 -11.30
CA GLU A 56 -10.06 11.59 -10.09
C GLU A 56 -10.37 13.05 -9.76
N ALA A 57 -9.35 13.92 -9.79
CA ALA A 57 -9.54 15.35 -9.53
C ALA A 57 -10.43 16.03 -10.58
N VAL A 58 -10.33 15.64 -11.85
CA VAL A 58 -11.22 16.10 -12.92
C VAL A 58 -12.64 15.61 -12.72
N ALA A 59 -12.82 14.32 -12.37
CA ALA A 59 -14.14 13.76 -12.08
C ALA A 59 -14.83 14.48 -10.90
N MET A 60 -14.08 14.82 -9.84
CA MET A 60 -14.57 15.58 -8.70
C MET A 60 -14.97 17.02 -9.03
N ARG A 61 -14.55 17.55 -10.18
CA ARG A 61 -14.97 18.89 -10.65
C ARG A 61 -16.35 18.90 -11.26
N ASP A 62 -16.85 17.79 -11.73
CA ASP A 62 -18.12 17.76 -12.48
C ASP A 62 -19.25 18.27 -11.56
N GLU A 63 -19.78 19.45 -11.87
CA GLU A 63 -20.86 20.11 -11.12
C GLU A 63 -22.14 19.27 -11.04
N LYS A 64 -22.23 18.21 -11.85
CA LYS A 64 -23.31 17.23 -11.78
C LYS A 64 -23.15 16.24 -10.61
N GLN A 65 -21.95 16.15 -10.02
CA GLN A 65 -21.75 15.40 -8.80
C GLN A 65 -22.22 16.24 -7.61
N GLY A 66 -23.20 15.73 -6.88
CA GLY A 66 -23.67 16.36 -5.65
C GLY A 66 -22.57 16.39 -4.57
N THR A 67 -22.75 17.22 -3.57
CA THR A 67 -21.84 17.34 -2.41
C THR A 67 -21.53 15.98 -1.77
N GLU A 68 -22.53 15.08 -1.74
CA GLU A 68 -22.37 13.73 -1.17
C GLU A 68 -21.39 12.85 -1.95
N ASP A 69 -21.37 12.95 -3.29
CA ASP A 69 -20.43 12.18 -4.12
C ASP A 69 -19.00 12.69 -3.97
N PHE A 70 -18.85 14.00 -3.86
CA PHE A 70 -17.56 14.63 -3.58
C PHE A 70 -17.03 14.21 -2.20
N GLU A 71 -17.85 14.29 -1.15
CA GLU A 71 -17.51 13.84 0.20
C GLU A 71 -17.09 12.36 0.21
N ARG A 72 -17.87 11.50 -0.46
CA ARG A 72 -17.56 10.06 -0.57
C ARG A 72 -16.22 9.80 -1.25
N SER A 73 -15.85 10.61 -2.23
CA SER A 73 -14.56 10.51 -2.92
C SER A 73 -13.40 10.93 -2.01
N LEU A 74 -13.57 11.98 -1.22
CA LEU A 74 -12.60 12.41 -0.22
C LEU A 74 -12.43 11.37 0.90
N LEU A 75 -13.52 10.78 1.38
CA LEU A 75 -13.46 9.71 2.39
C LEU A 75 -12.72 8.48 1.88
N ARG A 76 -12.92 8.08 0.62
CA ARG A 76 -12.15 6.99 0.00
C ARG A 76 -10.66 7.30 -0.07
N GLN A 77 -10.30 8.54 -0.44
CA GLN A 77 -8.91 8.95 -0.49
C GLN A 77 -8.29 9.02 0.91
N GLN A 78 -9.03 9.50 1.91
CA GLN A 78 -8.58 9.50 3.30
C GLN A 78 -8.28 8.08 3.80
N GLU A 79 -9.17 7.14 3.52
CA GLU A 79 -8.99 5.74 3.90
C GLU A 79 -7.77 5.11 3.22
N LYS A 80 -7.54 5.40 1.93
CA LYS A 80 -6.35 4.97 1.20
C LYS A 80 -5.07 5.48 1.86
N LEU A 81 -5.03 6.77 2.19
CA LEU A 81 -3.87 7.38 2.86
C LEU A 81 -3.63 6.79 4.26
N ARG A 82 -4.67 6.49 5.02
CA ARG A 82 -4.53 5.81 6.32
C ARG A 82 -3.88 4.46 6.16
N ARG A 83 -4.35 3.63 5.21
CA ARG A 83 -3.74 2.32 4.92
C ARG A 83 -2.28 2.42 4.50
N GLU A 84 -1.93 3.42 3.69
CA GLU A 84 -0.54 3.68 3.31
C GLU A 84 0.31 4.08 4.52
N ALA A 85 -0.20 4.97 5.38
CA ALA A 85 0.48 5.39 6.61
C ALA A 85 0.71 4.21 7.57
N ASP A 86 -0.29 3.34 7.75
CA ASP A 86 -0.18 2.15 8.59
C ASP A 86 0.88 1.19 8.06
N LEU A 87 0.92 0.99 6.73
CA LEU A 87 1.94 0.15 6.09
C LEU A 87 3.34 0.74 6.26
N ILE A 88 3.50 2.05 6.12
CA ILE A 88 4.78 2.73 6.34
C ILE A 88 5.21 2.58 7.81
N ALA A 89 4.30 2.79 8.76
CA ALA A 89 4.58 2.62 10.18
C ALA A 89 5.00 1.18 10.50
N TYR A 90 4.35 0.19 9.89
CA TYR A 90 4.75 -1.21 10.05
C TYR A 90 6.17 -1.48 9.49
N ARG A 91 6.47 -0.98 8.29
CA ARG A 91 7.80 -1.12 7.67
C ARG A 91 8.90 -0.52 8.54
N LEU A 92 8.64 0.65 9.13
CA LEU A 92 9.58 1.30 10.05
C LEU A 92 9.83 0.42 11.28
N ARG A 93 8.78 -0.07 11.94
CA ARG A 93 8.93 -0.98 13.10
C ARG A 93 9.74 -2.24 12.74
N ARG A 94 9.52 -2.83 11.55
CA ARG A 94 10.31 -3.99 11.08
C ARG A 94 11.78 -3.65 10.88
N LEU A 95 12.08 -2.49 10.30
CA LEU A 95 13.46 -2.01 10.14
C LEU A 95 14.13 -1.78 11.49
N ASP A 96 13.44 -1.15 12.45
CA ASP A 96 13.95 -0.92 13.79
C ASP A 96 14.26 -2.23 14.51
N SER A 97 13.38 -3.22 14.42
CA SER A 97 13.59 -4.56 14.95
C SER A 97 14.82 -5.24 14.32
N THR A 98 14.96 -5.15 12.99
CA THR A 98 16.10 -5.72 12.27
C THR A 98 17.41 -5.03 12.67
N LEU A 99 17.41 -3.70 12.78
CA LEU A 99 18.57 -2.94 13.23
C LEU A 99 18.93 -3.25 14.69
N GLY A 100 17.93 -3.46 15.54
CA GLY A 100 18.11 -3.91 16.92
C GLY A 100 18.80 -5.27 16.97
N ALA A 101 18.31 -6.23 16.19
CA ALA A 101 18.90 -7.57 16.11
C ALA A 101 20.37 -7.57 15.62
N ILE A 102 20.72 -6.70 14.66
CA ILE A 102 22.10 -6.55 14.18
C ILE A 102 23.02 -5.97 15.25
N LYS A 103 22.50 -5.07 16.10
CA LYS A 103 23.28 -4.42 17.17
C LYS A 103 23.36 -5.26 18.43
N SER A 104 22.55 -6.29 18.57
CA SER A 104 22.60 -7.21 19.72
C SER A 104 23.88 -8.06 19.65
N GLU A 105 24.59 -8.15 20.75
CA GLU A 105 25.81 -8.98 20.81
C GLU A 105 25.46 -10.46 20.66
N PRO A 106 26.23 -11.23 19.87
CA PRO A 106 26.09 -12.68 19.82
C PRO A 106 26.32 -13.27 21.21
N GLY A 107 25.30 -13.88 21.80
CA GLY A 107 25.41 -14.53 23.12
C GLY A 107 24.53 -13.95 24.21
N SER A 108 23.73 -12.95 23.93
CA SER A 108 22.79 -12.36 24.90
C SER A 108 21.59 -13.25 25.26
N GLY A 109 21.62 -14.55 24.97
CA GLY A 109 20.56 -15.50 25.31
C GLY A 109 19.31 -15.38 24.44
N PHE A 110 18.30 -16.21 24.75
CA PHE A 110 16.99 -16.14 24.11
C PHE A 110 16.04 -15.31 24.99
N GLU A 111 15.30 -14.40 24.37
CA GLU A 111 14.23 -13.63 25.02
C GLU A 111 12.88 -14.15 24.53
N LEU A 112 11.96 -14.38 25.48
CA LEU A 112 10.56 -14.68 25.16
C LEU A 112 9.83 -13.35 25.01
N VAL A 113 9.27 -13.12 23.83
CA VAL A 113 8.48 -11.93 23.53
C VAL A 113 7.07 -12.34 23.11
N ASP A 114 6.08 -11.53 23.46
CA ASP A 114 4.73 -11.69 22.94
C ASP A 114 4.74 -11.40 21.44
N ALA A 115 4.24 -12.36 20.66
CA ALA A 115 4.10 -12.22 19.22
C ALA A 115 2.61 -12.10 18.85
N ALA A 116 2.31 -11.30 17.83
CA ALA A 116 0.98 -11.28 17.24
C ALA A 116 0.67 -12.64 16.60
N ASP A 117 -0.61 -13.03 16.64
CA ASP A 117 -1.08 -14.22 15.95
C ASP A 117 -0.73 -14.13 14.45
N GLN A 118 -0.34 -15.25 13.87
CA GLN A 118 0.13 -15.34 12.50
C GLN A 118 -0.82 -16.24 11.70
N VAL A 119 -1.12 -15.81 10.50
CA VAL A 119 -1.70 -16.68 9.48
C VAL A 119 -0.62 -17.09 8.47
N TYR A 120 -0.71 -18.29 7.92
CA TYR A 120 0.30 -18.80 7.03
C TYR A 120 -0.28 -19.61 5.86
N ILE A 121 0.49 -19.70 4.80
CA ILE A 121 0.26 -20.59 3.65
C ILE A 121 1.48 -21.49 3.44
N ASN A 122 1.26 -22.77 3.22
CA ASN A 122 2.34 -23.71 2.93
C ASN A 122 2.96 -23.40 1.56
N SER A 123 4.27 -23.28 1.52
CA SER A 123 5.06 -23.15 0.29
C SER A 123 5.79 -24.44 -0.09
N SER A 124 6.09 -25.33 0.87
CA SER A 124 6.57 -26.67 0.59
C SER A 124 6.31 -27.62 1.77
N HIS A 125 6.22 -28.91 1.49
CA HIS A 125 6.29 -29.99 2.49
C HIS A 125 7.67 -30.65 2.40
N GLY A 126 8.60 -30.25 3.27
CA GLY A 126 10.00 -30.66 3.14
C GLY A 126 10.55 -30.25 1.77
N ARG A 127 10.97 -31.25 0.96
CA ARG A 127 11.49 -31.05 -0.41
C ARG A 127 10.41 -31.14 -1.49
N ASP A 128 9.17 -31.35 -1.14
CA ASP A 128 8.05 -31.42 -2.09
C ASP A 128 7.44 -30.02 -2.31
N PHE A 129 7.63 -29.49 -3.52
CA PHE A 129 7.15 -28.18 -3.94
C PHE A 129 5.78 -28.22 -4.67
N ARG A 130 5.11 -29.37 -4.76
CA ARG A 130 3.81 -29.44 -5.44
C ARG A 130 2.77 -28.54 -4.79
N VAL A 131 2.82 -28.40 -3.47
CA VAL A 131 1.95 -27.50 -2.72
C VAL A 131 2.14 -26.04 -3.13
N SER A 132 3.33 -25.64 -3.61
CA SER A 132 3.55 -24.29 -4.15
C SER A 132 2.72 -24.03 -5.40
N LEU A 133 2.54 -25.04 -6.27
CA LEU A 133 1.72 -24.90 -7.47
C LEU A 133 0.23 -24.77 -7.12
N GLU A 134 -0.23 -25.52 -6.12
CA GLU A 134 -1.62 -25.46 -5.64
C GLU A 134 -1.93 -24.09 -4.98
N ASN A 135 -0.95 -23.50 -4.34
CA ASN A 135 -1.07 -22.25 -3.59
C ASN A 135 -0.46 -21.03 -4.34
N GLU A 136 -0.05 -21.19 -5.61
CA GLU A 136 0.72 -20.20 -6.35
C GLU A 136 0.13 -18.78 -6.28
N ARG A 137 -1.17 -18.65 -6.46
CA ARG A 137 -1.87 -17.37 -6.43
C ARG A 137 -1.75 -16.69 -5.06
N THR A 138 -1.96 -17.44 -4.00
CA THR A 138 -1.89 -16.92 -2.62
C THR A 138 -0.45 -16.60 -2.24
N ILE A 139 0.48 -17.49 -2.59
CA ILE A 139 1.92 -17.26 -2.37
C ILE A 139 2.39 -16.00 -3.10
N SER A 140 1.93 -15.75 -4.33
CA SER A 140 2.26 -14.52 -5.06
C SER A 140 1.83 -13.27 -4.32
N GLN A 141 0.63 -13.25 -3.71
CA GLN A 141 0.18 -12.12 -2.90
C GLN A 141 1.07 -11.89 -1.66
N TYR A 142 1.56 -12.97 -1.03
CA TYR A 142 2.53 -12.85 0.06
C TYR A 142 3.85 -12.23 -0.41
N TYR A 143 4.32 -12.55 -1.62
CA TYR A 143 5.53 -11.94 -2.19
C TYR A 143 5.33 -10.45 -2.51
N ASP A 144 4.15 -10.04 -2.93
CA ASP A 144 3.82 -8.63 -3.13
C ASP A 144 3.83 -7.83 -1.81
N LEU A 145 3.71 -8.53 -0.68
CA LEU A 145 3.66 -7.98 0.67
C LEU A 145 4.90 -8.31 1.51
N LEU A 146 6.08 -8.52 0.91
CA LEU A 146 7.32 -8.93 1.62
C LEU A 146 7.71 -8.01 2.78
N SER A 147 7.24 -6.78 2.81
CA SER A 147 7.47 -5.87 3.94
C SER A 147 6.74 -6.27 5.22
N ILE A 148 5.66 -7.05 5.11
CA ILE A 148 4.82 -7.53 6.22
C ILE A 148 4.76 -9.04 6.33
N THR A 149 5.20 -9.77 5.32
CA THR A 149 5.28 -11.22 5.32
C THR A 149 6.67 -11.72 5.74
N SER A 150 6.76 -12.97 6.10
CA SER A 150 8.01 -13.64 6.45
C SER A 150 8.02 -15.07 5.94
N CYS A 151 9.18 -15.59 5.64
CA CYS A 151 9.39 -17.01 5.42
C CYS A 151 9.68 -17.69 6.77
N ALA A 152 8.99 -18.78 7.05
CA ALA A 152 9.16 -19.52 8.29
C ALA A 152 9.21 -21.04 8.03
N ARG A 153 9.56 -21.77 9.05
CA ARG A 153 9.52 -23.24 9.07
C ARG A 153 8.61 -23.70 10.17
N ILE A 154 7.74 -24.65 9.86
CA ILE A 154 6.90 -25.30 10.86
C ILE A 154 7.60 -26.55 11.35
N ILE A 155 7.79 -26.62 12.67
CA ILE A 155 8.32 -27.78 13.37
C ILE A 155 7.18 -28.33 14.23
N LYS A 156 6.90 -29.61 14.11
CA LYS A 156 5.85 -30.25 14.92
C LYS A 156 6.24 -30.23 16.41
N LYS A 157 5.27 -29.95 17.26
CA LYS A 157 5.47 -29.89 18.72
C LYS A 157 6.09 -31.17 19.27
N ASP A 158 5.64 -32.33 18.79
CA ASP A 158 6.15 -33.63 19.23
C ASP A 158 7.63 -33.84 18.88
N ASP A 159 8.09 -33.36 17.70
CA ASP A 159 9.49 -33.43 17.32
C ASP A 159 10.37 -32.54 18.22
N LEU A 160 9.86 -31.40 18.66
CA LEU A 160 10.54 -30.53 19.63
C LEU A 160 10.60 -31.17 21.03
N LEU A 161 9.50 -31.75 21.52
CA LEU A 161 9.41 -32.35 22.85
C LEU A 161 10.27 -33.62 22.96
N ASP A 162 10.33 -34.41 21.89
CA ASP A 162 11.11 -35.64 21.82
C ASP A 162 12.57 -35.40 21.42
N ASN A 163 12.98 -34.15 21.26
CA ASN A 163 14.31 -33.74 20.78
C ASN A 163 14.72 -34.46 19.49
N ARG A 164 13.77 -34.69 18.58
CA ARG A 164 14.00 -35.36 17.29
C ARG A 164 14.68 -34.40 16.31
N PRO A 165 15.62 -34.88 15.49
CA PRO A 165 16.16 -34.05 14.43
C PRO A 165 15.09 -33.67 13.42
N VAL A 166 14.96 -32.40 13.14
CA VAL A 166 14.04 -31.88 12.10
C VAL A 166 14.70 -32.04 10.74
N VAL A 167 14.34 -33.09 10.01
CA VAL A 167 15.02 -33.45 8.75
C VAL A 167 14.44 -32.69 7.56
N ASP A 168 13.14 -32.59 7.43
CA ASP A 168 12.46 -31.92 6.31
C ASP A 168 11.27 -31.09 6.84
N PRO A 169 11.49 -29.89 7.38
CA PRO A 169 10.42 -29.04 7.89
C PRO A 169 9.55 -28.53 6.77
N ASP A 170 8.28 -28.26 7.08
CA ASP A 170 7.42 -27.52 6.17
C ASP A 170 7.83 -26.05 6.13
N TYR A 171 7.97 -25.49 4.91
CA TYR A 171 8.22 -24.09 4.70
C TYR A 171 6.91 -23.37 4.43
N VAL A 172 6.75 -22.22 5.02
CA VAL A 172 5.53 -21.42 4.94
C VAL A 172 5.86 -19.96 4.72
N MET A 173 4.91 -19.25 4.12
CA MET A 173 4.86 -17.80 4.16
C MET A 173 3.88 -17.39 5.25
N THR A 174 4.27 -16.48 6.13
CA THR A 174 3.46 -16.00 7.25
C THR A 174 3.23 -14.50 7.17
N MET A 175 2.14 -14.05 7.78
CA MET A 175 1.90 -12.63 8.07
C MET A 175 1.12 -12.51 9.38
N PRO A 176 1.18 -11.35 10.07
CA PRO A 176 0.31 -11.09 11.21
C PRO A 176 -1.17 -11.23 10.83
N GLU A 177 -1.97 -11.89 11.64
CA GLU A 177 -3.40 -12.15 11.36
C GLU A 177 -4.16 -10.85 11.06
N HIS A 178 -3.90 -9.79 11.83
CA HIS A 178 -4.54 -8.49 11.64
C HIS A 178 -4.21 -7.79 10.31
N GLU A 179 -3.22 -8.27 9.56
CA GLU A 179 -2.85 -7.78 8.23
C GLU A 179 -3.45 -8.64 7.09
N SER A 180 -4.12 -9.75 7.43
CA SER A 180 -4.67 -10.70 6.45
C SER A 180 -5.73 -10.09 5.53
N TYR A 181 -6.35 -8.98 5.92
CA TYR A 181 -7.30 -8.23 5.09
C TYR A 181 -6.68 -7.68 3.79
N ARG A 182 -5.35 -7.71 3.66
CA ARG A 182 -4.62 -7.30 2.45
C ARG A 182 -4.61 -8.37 1.36
N LEU A 183 -4.91 -9.61 1.75
CA LEU A 183 -5.11 -10.71 0.82
C LEU A 183 -6.52 -10.62 0.21
N ASP A 184 -6.70 -11.14 -1.00
CA ASP A 184 -8.05 -11.27 -1.56
C ASP A 184 -8.87 -12.33 -0.80
N GLU A 185 -10.19 -12.33 -0.98
CA GLU A 185 -11.11 -13.23 -0.27
C GLU A 185 -10.75 -14.72 -0.46
N GLN A 186 -10.28 -15.10 -1.64
CA GLN A 186 -9.89 -16.48 -1.92
C GLN A 186 -8.61 -16.85 -1.15
N ALA A 187 -7.63 -15.96 -1.10
CA ALA A 187 -6.40 -16.15 -0.36
C ALA A 187 -6.65 -16.17 1.15
N GLN A 188 -7.53 -15.30 1.67
CA GLN A 188 -7.95 -15.33 3.07
C GLN A 188 -8.60 -16.65 3.47
N ALA A 189 -9.34 -17.28 2.58
CA ALA A 189 -9.97 -18.59 2.84
C ALA A 189 -8.96 -19.76 2.83
N GLN A 190 -7.78 -19.59 2.24
CA GLN A 190 -6.75 -20.64 2.14
C GLN A 190 -5.73 -20.61 3.27
N VAL A 191 -5.53 -19.48 3.94
CA VAL A 191 -4.56 -19.36 5.04
C VAL A 191 -5.05 -20.05 6.32
N LYS A 192 -4.10 -20.46 7.14
CA LYS A 192 -4.34 -21.22 8.37
C LYS A 192 -3.93 -20.41 9.58
#